data_95d41792b233077628f4bb8c12169bb8
#
_entry.id   95d41792b233077628f4bb8c12169bb8
#
_cell.length_a   1.000
_cell.length_b   1.000
_cell.length_c   1.000
_cell.angle_alpha   90.00
_cell.angle_beta   90.00
_cell.angle_gamma   90.00
#
_symmetry.space_group_name_H-M   'P 1'
#
loop_
_entity.id
_entity.type
_entity.pdbx_description
1 polymer ?
#
loop_
_entity_poly.entity_id
_entity_poly.type
_entity_poly.pdbx_seq_one_letter_code
_entity_poly.pdbx_strand_id
1 'polypeptide(L)'
;MNMIQLIACAGLITGFFILLRVSPMEFTEGVFRRITSKPRSIRAEVNESTRRKKKSFLRREIEDTQNILRMTGRSAKFPMVCALSLLLFLVGAAFALTLGNLFLVPVLAVGMMLVPFWFIRLTANHYKKNIAAELETALSIITTAYLRNEDIQTAVEENLDYLTPPVRSVFAEFLTRIKLVDPDVDAALQDMGTKIDNAVFREWVAALLTCRHDRGLKTILTPIVAKLSDMRIVNGELENLVFEPRKEFITMQVLVIGNIPLLYWLNQDWYGVLMHTPLGQALLAVIAAVIFISTAAVIKLTQPIEYRR
;
A
#
# COMPACT_ATOMS: atom_id res chain seq x y z
N MET A 1 14.60 -22.38 25.79
CA MET A 1 14.24 -20.96 25.52
C MET A 1 13.20 -20.57 26.53
N ASN A 2 13.55 -19.71 27.49
CA ASN A 2 12.71 -19.50 28.65
C ASN A 2 11.54 -18.56 28.31
N MET A 3 10.31 -19.08 28.27
CA MET A 3 9.06 -18.29 28.17
C MET A 3 9.06 -17.09 29.14
N ILE A 4 9.74 -17.21 30.26
CA ILE A 4 9.93 -16.18 31.26
C ILE A 4 10.65 -14.94 30.70
N GLN A 5 11.66 -15.11 29.82
CA GLN A 5 12.38 -13.99 29.20
C GLN A 5 11.52 -13.24 28.17
N LEU A 6 10.67 -13.95 27.43
CA LEU A 6 9.71 -13.35 26.52
C LEU A 6 8.63 -12.54 27.27
N ILE A 7 8.12 -13.10 28.38
CA ILE A 7 7.14 -12.42 29.24
C ILE A 7 7.78 -11.21 29.93
N ALA A 8 9.02 -11.33 30.39
CA ALA A 8 9.75 -10.21 30.99
C ALA A 8 10.02 -9.09 29.98
N CYS A 9 10.34 -9.41 28.73
CA CYS A 9 10.56 -8.43 27.68
C CYS A 9 9.24 -7.72 27.27
N ALA A 10 8.15 -8.47 27.14
CA ALA A 10 6.82 -7.90 26.91
C ALA A 10 6.37 -7.02 28.11
N GLY A 11 6.67 -7.45 29.35
CA GLY A 11 6.41 -6.67 30.56
C GLY A 11 7.23 -5.37 30.62
N LEU A 12 8.49 -5.39 30.21
CA LEU A 12 9.34 -4.20 30.11
C LEU A 12 8.83 -3.21 29.07
N ILE A 13 8.39 -3.69 27.91
CA ILE A 13 7.83 -2.85 26.84
C ILE A 13 6.51 -2.20 27.30
N THR A 14 5.60 -2.96 27.89
CA THR A 14 4.34 -2.44 28.41
C THR A 14 4.57 -1.51 29.60
N GLY A 15 5.48 -1.85 30.51
CA GLY A 15 5.89 -1.01 31.65
C GLY A 15 6.48 0.33 31.19
N PHE A 16 7.29 0.36 30.15
CA PHE A 16 7.86 1.59 29.58
C PHE A 16 6.79 2.56 29.08
N PHE A 17 5.76 2.06 28.37
CA PHE A 17 4.65 2.90 27.91
C PHE A 17 3.77 3.40 29.04
N ILE A 18 3.55 2.57 30.09
CA ILE A 18 2.78 2.96 31.28
C ILE A 18 3.53 4.02 32.10
N LEU A 19 4.85 3.84 32.30
CA LEU A 19 5.70 4.78 33.04
C LEU A 19 5.82 6.15 32.42
N LEU A 20 5.90 6.20 31.09
CA LEU A 20 5.98 7.46 30.34
C LEU A 20 4.63 8.18 30.19
N ARG A 21 3.51 7.56 30.57
CA ARG A 21 2.15 8.08 30.39
C ARG A 21 1.88 8.61 28.97
N VAL A 22 2.65 8.17 28.01
CA VAL A 22 2.51 8.56 26.60
C VAL A 22 1.69 7.47 25.91
N SER A 23 0.57 7.84 25.31
CA SER A 23 -0.16 6.88 24.51
C SER A 23 0.78 6.39 23.36
N PRO A 24 0.87 5.09 23.10
CA PRO A 24 1.71 4.57 22.01
C PRO A 24 1.45 5.29 20.69
N MET A 25 0.23 5.78 20.48
CA MET A 25 -0.19 6.53 19.30
C MET A 25 0.43 7.93 19.24
N GLU A 26 0.47 8.69 20.31
CA GLU A 26 1.05 10.05 20.35
C GLU A 26 2.56 10.03 20.22
N PHE A 27 3.22 9.05 20.82
CA PHE A 27 4.67 8.88 20.70
C PHE A 27 5.08 8.54 19.28
N THR A 28 4.39 7.59 18.64
CA THR A 28 4.66 7.20 17.26
C THR A 28 4.37 8.33 16.28
N GLU A 29 3.26 9.06 16.47
CA GLU A 29 2.93 10.23 15.64
C GLU A 29 4.02 11.32 15.77
N GLY A 30 4.53 11.57 16.96
CA GLY A 30 5.64 12.51 17.21
C GLY A 30 6.94 12.11 16.50
N VAL A 31 7.35 10.84 16.61
CA VAL A 31 8.57 10.31 15.97
C VAL A 31 8.43 10.30 14.44
N PHE A 32 7.35 9.75 13.92
CA PHE A 32 7.13 9.67 12.46
C PHE A 32 6.85 11.04 11.84
N ARG A 33 6.19 11.97 12.55
CA ARG A 33 6.02 13.36 12.11
C ARG A 33 7.35 14.10 11.98
N ARG A 34 8.33 13.84 12.87
CA ARG A 34 9.68 14.39 12.73
C ARG A 34 10.42 13.86 11.51
N ILE A 35 10.22 12.59 11.16
CA ILE A 35 10.82 11.96 9.97
C ILE A 35 10.16 12.49 8.68
N THR A 36 8.85 12.76 8.73
CA THR A 36 8.04 13.16 7.56
C THR A 36 7.87 14.68 7.43
N SER A 37 8.19 15.50 8.49
CA SER A 37 8.05 16.95 8.45
C SER A 37 8.89 17.55 7.32
N LYS A 38 8.21 18.20 6.36
CA LYS A 38 8.90 19.01 5.33
C LYS A 38 9.61 20.18 6.03
N PRO A 39 10.83 20.52 5.61
CA PRO A 39 11.49 21.73 6.08
C PRO A 39 10.61 22.94 5.71
N ARG A 40 10.25 23.74 6.70
CA ARG A 40 9.38 24.94 6.54
C ARG A 40 10.05 26.12 5.80
N SER A 41 11.23 25.95 5.25
CA SER A 41 11.96 27.00 4.56
C SER A 41 11.85 26.86 3.06
N ILE A 42 11.38 27.92 2.37
CA ILE A 42 11.32 28.02 0.89
C ILE A 42 12.69 27.74 0.25
N ARG A 43 13.78 28.14 0.90
CA ARG A 43 15.16 27.86 0.47
C ARG A 43 15.50 26.34 0.49
N ALA A 44 14.93 25.60 1.41
CA ALA A 44 15.10 24.14 1.48
C ALA A 44 14.25 23.42 0.40
N GLU A 45 13.09 23.96 0.07
CA GLU A 45 12.20 23.44 -0.97
C GLU A 45 12.78 23.64 -2.38
N VAL A 46 13.39 24.79 -2.65
CA VAL A 46 14.15 25.07 -3.90
C VAL A 46 15.41 24.21 -4.00
N ASN A 47 16.15 23.99 -2.90
CA ASN A 47 17.32 23.11 -2.88
C ASN A 47 16.95 21.63 -2.99
N GLU A 48 15.75 21.22 -2.57
CA GLU A 48 15.23 19.85 -2.67
C GLU A 48 14.76 19.55 -4.11
N SER A 49 14.23 20.53 -4.82
CA SER A 49 13.84 20.41 -6.23
C SER A 49 15.03 20.41 -7.18
N THR A 50 16.12 21.15 -6.84
CA THR A 50 17.34 21.28 -7.66
C THR A 50 18.38 20.19 -7.37
N ARG A 51 18.48 19.70 -6.14
CA ARG A 51 19.28 18.53 -5.77
C ARG A 51 18.33 17.34 -5.55
N ARG A 52 18.29 16.40 -6.47
CA ARG A 52 17.72 15.03 -6.29
C ARG A 52 18.51 14.28 -5.19
N LYS A 53 18.46 14.74 -3.94
CA LYS A 53 18.94 13.92 -2.82
C LYS A 53 18.03 12.70 -2.75
N LYS A 54 18.60 11.52 -2.95
CA LYS A 54 17.89 10.24 -2.73
C LYS A 54 17.29 10.28 -1.32
N LYS A 55 15.96 10.40 -1.23
CA LYS A 55 15.26 10.31 0.06
C LYS A 55 15.67 9.00 0.74
N SER A 56 15.87 9.01 2.04
CA SER A 56 16.13 7.80 2.81
C SER A 56 15.06 6.76 2.50
N PHE A 57 15.43 5.49 2.37
CA PHE A 57 14.54 4.38 2.06
C PHE A 57 13.31 4.36 3.00
N LEU A 58 13.54 4.51 4.31
CA LEU A 58 12.48 4.56 5.32
C LEU A 58 11.50 5.73 5.10
N ARG A 59 12.01 6.92 4.80
CA ARG A 59 11.17 8.10 4.55
C ARG A 59 10.26 7.89 3.33
N ARG A 60 10.79 7.28 2.28
CA ARG A 60 10.04 6.96 1.07
C ARG A 60 8.92 5.96 1.35
N GLU A 61 9.21 4.90 2.12
CA GLU A 61 8.24 3.88 2.46
C GLU A 61 7.09 4.44 3.32
N ILE A 62 7.41 5.33 4.27
CA ILE A 62 6.42 6.01 5.13
C ILE A 62 5.54 6.96 4.30
N GLU A 63 6.16 7.80 3.42
CA GLU A 63 5.43 8.73 2.55
C GLU A 63 4.50 7.98 1.58
N ASP A 64 4.99 6.89 0.96
CA ASP A 64 4.20 6.05 0.05
C ASP A 64 3.00 5.43 0.79
N THR A 65 3.21 4.87 1.99
CA THR A 65 2.13 4.30 2.82
C THR A 65 1.10 5.35 3.24
N GLN A 66 1.55 6.54 3.62
CA GLN A 66 0.66 7.64 3.98
C GLN A 66 -0.21 8.07 2.79
N ASN A 67 0.38 8.17 1.60
CA ASN A 67 -0.35 8.49 0.37
C ASN A 67 -1.38 7.41 0.02
N ILE A 68 -0.99 6.15 0.12
CA ILE A 68 -1.89 5.00 -0.09
C ILE A 68 -3.10 5.06 0.86
N LEU A 69 -2.87 5.30 2.15
CA LEU A 69 -3.95 5.38 3.14
C LEU A 69 -4.86 6.59 2.92
N ARG A 70 -4.32 7.72 2.42
CA ARG A 70 -5.12 8.88 2.03
C ARG A 70 -6.03 8.56 0.83
N MET A 71 -5.47 7.93 -0.21
CA MET A 71 -6.21 7.53 -1.41
C MET A 71 -7.33 6.51 -1.13
N THR A 72 -7.13 5.63 -0.14
CA THR A 72 -8.12 4.63 0.26
C THR A 72 -9.12 5.13 1.30
N GLY A 73 -9.13 6.44 1.64
CA GLY A 73 -10.01 7.01 2.66
C GLY A 73 -9.76 6.50 4.10
N ARG A 74 -8.63 5.81 4.32
CA ARG A 74 -8.25 5.20 5.61
C ARG A 74 -7.13 5.95 6.32
N SER A 75 -6.98 7.25 6.08
CA SER A 75 -5.94 8.10 6.68
C SER A 75 -5.90 8.02 8.21
N ALA A 76 -7.06 7.85 8.87
CA ALA A 76 -7.16 7.68 10.32
C ALA A 76 -6.43 6.42 10.86
N LYS A 77 -6.13 5.43 10.00
CA LYS A 77 -5.39 4.22 10.41
C LYS A 77 -3.87 4.37 10.35
N PHE A 78 -3.35 5.47 9.82
CA PHE A 78 -1.90 5.69 9.71
C PHE A 78 -1.17 5.66 11.07
N PRO A 79 -1.65 6.33 12.16
CA PRO A 79 -1.02 6.24 13.46
C PRO A 79 -0.97 4.81 14.01
N MET A 80 -2.02 4.01 13.77
CA MET A 80 -2.08 2.61 14.19
C MET A 80 -1.01 1.76 13.48
N VAL A 81 -0.76 2.00 12.20
CA VAL A 81 0.30 1.33 11.44
C VAL A 81 1.68 1.67 11.98
N CYS A 82 1.91 2.94 12.29
CA CYS A 82 3.16 3.41 12.88
C CYS A 82 3.38 2.78 14.27
N ALA A 83 2.33 2.70 15.10
CA ALA A 83 2.39 2.05 16.40
C ALA A 83 2.72 0.55 16.29
N LEU A 84 2.06 -0.16 15.35
CA LEU A 84 2.32 -1.56 15.08
C LEU A 84 3.76 -1.79 14.58
N SER A 85 4.26 -0.89 13.73
CA SER A 85 5.65 -0.92 13.22
C SER A 85 6.68 -0.79 14.35
N LEU A 86 6.46 0.13 15.28
CA LEU A 86 7.33 0.32 16.44
C LEU A 86 7.27 -0.89 17.38
N LEU A 87 6.07 -1.42 17.61
CA LEU A 87 5.88 -2.63 18.44
C LEU A 87 6.65 -3.81 17.83
N LEU A 88 6.52 -4.04 16.51
CA LEU A 88 7.24 -5.11 15.82
C LEU A 88 8.76 -4.88 15.82
N PHE A 89 9.22 -3.63 15.76
CA PHE A 89 10.63 -3.31 15.93
C PHE A 89 11.16 -3.80 17.29
N LEU A 90 10.42 -3.51 18.38
CA LEU A 90 10.79 -3.95 19.73
C LEU A 90 10.73 -5.48 19.88
N VAL A 91 9.69 -6.11 19.34
CA VAL A 91 9.56 -7.58 19.34
C VAL A 91 10.71 -8.23 18.58
N GLY A 92 11.07 -7.70 17.40
CA GLY A 92 12.19 -8.21 16.61
C GLY A 92 13.54 -8.09 17.34
N ALA A 93 13.78 -6.94 17.99
CA ALA A 93 14.99 -6.72 18.79
C ALA A 93 15.03 -7.67 20.00
N ALA A 94 13.92 -7.81 20.73
CA ALA A 94 13.80 -8.69 21.88
C ALA A 94 14.02 -10.16 21.49
N PHE A 95 13.42 -10.60 20.37
CA PHE A 95 13.59 -11.95 19.87
C PHE A 95 15.04 -12.27 19.50
N ALA A 96 15.75 -11.33 18.84
CA ALA A 96 17.17 -11.50 18.54
C ALA A 96 18.05 -11.57 19.82
N LEU A 97 17.72 -10.80 20.84
CA LEU A 97 18.40 -10.83 22.14
C LEU A 97 18.16 -12.17 22.87
N THR A 98 16.95 -12.72 22.81
CA THR A 98 16.67 -14.04 23.41
C THR A 98 17.43 -15.19 22.73
N LEU A 99 17.74 -15.03 21.42
CA LEU A 99 18.61 -15.95 20.69
C LEU A 99 20.10 -15.78 21.01
N GLY A 100 20.46 -14.74 21.79
CA GLY A 100 21.84 -14.43 22.14
C GLY A 100 22.70 -13.94 20.97
N ASN A 101 22.08 -13.52 19.86
CA ASN A 101 22.76 -13.10 18.65
C ASN A 101 22.70 -11.57 18.47
N LEU A 102 23.80 -10.89 18.85
CA LEU A 102 23.88 -9.43 18.77
C LEU A 102 23.87 -8.90 17.32
N PHE A 103 24.43 -9.67 16.36
CA PHE A 103 24.45 -9.28 14.95
C PHE A 103 23.05 -9.34 14.32
N LEU A 104 22.18 -10.19 14.82
CA LEU A 104 20.81 -10.35 14.33
C LEU A 104 19.88 -9.23 14.82
N VAL A 105 20.18 -8.58 15.96
CA VAL A 105 19.34 -7.53 16.54
C VAL A 105 18.99 -6.43 15.55
N PRO A 106 19.95 -5.72 14.92
CA PRO A 106 19.61 -4.63 14.00
C PRO A 106 18.84 -5.12 12.77
N VAL A 107 19.13 -6.32 12.28
CA VAL A 107 18.48 -6.88 11.09
C VAL A 107 17.03 -7.23 11.36
N LEU A 108 16.75 -7.98 12.45
CA LEU A 108 15.39 -8.33 12.81
C LEU A 108 14.57 -7.11 13.25
N ALA A 109 15.14 -6.19 14.02
CA ALA A 109 14.45 -4.99 14.43
C ALA A 109 13.98 -4.16 13.23
N VAL A 110 14.89 -3.84 12.30
CA VAL A 110 14.54 -3.06 11.09
C VAL A 110 13.66 -3.86 10.13
N GLY A 111 13.93 -5.14 9.94
CA GLY A 111 13.11 -6.00 9.08
C GLY A 111 11.67 -6.11 9.54
N MET A 112 11.45 -6.39 10.83
CA MET A 112 10.11 -6.48 11.43
C MET A 112 9.38 -5.13 11.43
N MET A 113 10.10 -4.01 11.59
CA MET A 113 9.55 -2.67 11.47
C MET A 113 8.93 -2.40 10.10
N LEU A 114 9.48 -2.98 9.02
CA LEU A 114 9.01 -2.77 7.65
C LEU A 114 7.77 -3.62 7.29
N VAL A 115 7.53 -4.72 8.01
CA VAL A 115 6.43 -5.66 7.71
C VAL A 115 5.06 -4.98 7.61
N PRO A 116 4.62 -4.08 8.54
CA PRO A 116 3.31 -3.44 8.43
C PRO A 116 3.18 -2.55 7.18
N PHE A 117 4.27 -1.88 6.78
CA PHE A 117 4.28 -1.04 5.58
C PHE A 117 4.13 -1.89 4.32
N TRP A 118 4.82 -3.03 4.25
CA TRP A 118 4.68 -3.99 3.15
C TRP A 118 3.28 -4.60 3.07
N PHE A 119 2.69 -4.93 4.21
CA PHE A 119 1.32 -5.44 4.27
C PHE A 119 0.30 -4.43 3.70
N ILE A 120 0.42 -3.15 4.08
CA ILE A 120 -0.45 -2.10 3.54
C ILE A 120 -0.26 -1.95 2.04
N ARG A 121 0.97 -1.98 1.57
CA ARG A 121 1.28 -1.87 0.15
C ARG A 121 0.66 -3.00 -0.67
N LEU A 122 0.76 -4.24 -0.19
CA LEU A 122 0.13 -5.40 -0.82
C LEU A 122 -1.40 -5.29 -0.84
N THR A 123 -2.00 -4.86 0.28
CA THR A 123 -3.46 -4.67 0.40
C THR A 123 -3.94 -3.53 -0.49
N ALA A 124 -3.18 -2.44 -0.61
CA ALA A 124 -3.52 -1.31 -1.46
C ALA A 124 -3.52 -1.66 -2.94
N ASN A 125 -2.58 -2.48 -3.39
CA ASN A 125 -2.55 -2.95 -4.77
C ASN A 125 -3.81 -3.76 -5.11
N HIS A 126 -4.24 -4.62 -4.20
CA HIS A 126 -5.49 -5.37 -4.37
C HIS A 126 -6.71 -4.45 -4.41
N TYR A 127 -6.76 -3.43 -3.55
CA TYR A 127 -7.84 -2.44 -3.53
C TYR A 127 -7.92 -1.61 -4.82
N LYS A 128 -6.77 -1.12 -5.32
CA LYS A 128 -6.71 -0.38 -6.60
C LYS A 128 -7.19 -1.21 -7.78
N LYS A 129 -6.81 -2.50 -7.81
CA LYS A 129 -7.26 -3.45 -8.84
C LYS A 129 -8.78 -3.63 -8.81
N ASN A 130 -9.36 -3.79 -7.61
CA ASN A 130 -10.81 -3.93 -7.46
C ASN A 130 -11.54 -2.66 -7.92
N ILE A 131 -11.06 -1.46 -7.52
CA ILE A 131 -11.65 -0.20 -7.99
C ILE A 131 -11.59 -0.10 -9.51
N ALA A 132 -10.49 -0.47 -10.14
CA ALA A 132 -10.34 -0.40 -11.59
C ALA A 132 -11.34 -1.33 -12.31
N ALA A 133 -11.58 -2.53 -11.77
CA ALA A 133 -12.55 -3.48 -12.31
C ALA A 133 -14.01 -2.97 -12.15
N GLU A 134 -14.34 -2.44 -10.97
CA GLU A 134 -15.66 -1.84 -10.71
C GLU A 134 -15.89 -0.59 -11.58
N LEU A 135 -14.83 0.20 -11.78
CA LEU A 135 -14.87 1.39 -12.61
C LEU A 135 -15.09 1.03 -14.09
N GLU A 136 -14.43 -0.03 -14.60
CA GLU A 136 -14.66 -0.55 -15.95
C GLU A 136 -16.14 -0.89 -16.16
N THR A 137 -16.73 -1.65 -15.25
CA THR A 137 -18.14 -2.04 -15.29
C THR A 137 -19.05 -0.81 -15.24
N ALA A 138 -18.81 0.11 -14.31
CA ALA A 138 -19.60 1.33 -14.15
C ALA A 138 -19.55 2.22 -15.38
N LEU A 139 -18.34 2.49 -15.91
CA LEU A 139 -18.18 3.34 -17.09
C LEU A 139 -18.77 2.70 -18.34
N SER A 140 -18.69 1.36 -18.48
CA SER A 140 -19.29 0.64 -19.59
C SER A 140 -20.83 0.79 -19.59
N ILE A 141 -21.45 0.56 -18.43
CA ILE A 141 -22.91 0.68 -18.27
C ILE A 141 -23.38 2.11 -18.52
N ILE A 142 -22.74 3.09 -17.84
CA ILE A 142 -23.13 4.50 -17.94
C ILE A 142 -22.87 5.05 -19.34
N THR A 143 -21.74 4.70 -19.98
CA THR A 143 -21.44 5.13 -21.36
C THR A 143 -22.49 4.60 -22.31
N THR A 144 -22.87 3.32 -22.20
CA THR A 144 -23.89 2.72 -23.06
C THR A 144 -25.24 3.42 -22.88
N ALA A 145 -25.64 3.72 -21.66
CA ALA A 145 -26.88 4.45 -21.35
C ALA A 145 -26.81 5.89 -21.87
N TYR A 146 -25.66 6.57 -21.70
CA TYR A 146 -25.45 7.93 -22.23
C TYR A 146 -25.49 7.99 -23.76
N LEU A 147 -24.90 7.02 -24.46
CA LEU A 147 -24.96 6.97 -25.91
C LEU A 147 -26.40 6.82 -26.43
N ARG A 148 -27.27 6.21 -25.65
CA ARG A 148 -28.71 6.03 -25.97
C ARG A 148 -29.54 7.27 -25.66
N ASN A 149 -29.37 7.83 -24.44
CA ASN A 149 -30.24 8.86 -23.89
C ASN A 149 -29.71 10.28 -24.12
N GLU A 150 -28.41 10.44 -24.42
CA GLU A 150 -27.68 11.71 -24.56
C GLU A 150 -27.76 12.62 -23.32
N ASP A 151 -28.21 12.08 -22.19
CA ASP A 151 -28.26 12.76 -20.91
C ASP A 151 -27.54 11.93 -19.83
N ILE A 152 -26.51 12.54 -19.24
CA ILE A 152 -25.67 11.87 -18.23
C ILE A 152 -26.39 11.69 -16.91
N GLN A 153 -27.26 12.63 -16.54
CA GLN A 153 -28.02 12.54 -15.31
C GLN A 153 -28.93 11.33 -15.34
N THR A 154 -29.75 11.19 -16.40
CA THR A 154 -30.62 10.06 -16.62
C THR A 154 -29.83 8.75 -16.70
N ALA A 155 -28.71 8.74 -17.45
CA ALA A 155 -27.86 7.58 -17.60
C ALA A 155 -27.31 7.06 -16.25
N VAL A 156 -26.91 7.95 -15.38
CA VAL A 156 -26.43 7.59 -14.02
C VAL A 156 -27.58 7.17 -13.12
N GLU A 157 -28.70 7.90 -13.15
CA GLU A 157 -29.87 7.62 -12.29
C GLU A 157 -30.48 6.23 -12.55
N GLU A 158 -30.69 5.87 -13.80
CA GLU A 158 -31.24 4.58 -14.18
C GLU A 158 -30.32 3.38 -13.83
N ASN A 159 -29.01 3.62 -13.74
CA ASN A 159 -28.02 2.56 -13.58
C ASN A 159 -27.32 2.56 -12.21
N LEU A 160 -27.65 3.48 -11.29
CA LEU A 160 -26.96 3.62 -10.00
C LEU A 160 -27.02 2.35 -9.15
N ASP A 161 -28.11 1.59 -9.22
CA ASP A 161 -28.28 0.38 -8.43
C ASP A 161 -27.46 -0.82 -8.91
N TYR A 162 -26.97 -0.77 -10.16
CA TYR A 162 -26.05 -1.77 -10.71
C TYR A 162 -24.59 -1.51 -10.36
N LEU A 163 -24.29 -0.34 -9.79
CA LEU A 163 -22.93 0.01 -9.39
C LEU A 163 -22.61 -0.49 -7.98
N THR A 164 -21.38 -0.89 -7.77
CA THR A 164 -20.88 -1.35 -6.48
C THR A 164 -20.01 -0.31 -5.76
N PRO A 165 -19.98 -0.30 -4.41
CA PRO A 165 -19.04 0.54 -3.68
C PRO A 165 -17.58 0.17 -3.99
N PRO A 166 -16.63 1.15 -4.10
CA PRO A 166 -16.78 2.58 -3.79
C PRO A 166 -17.26 3.43 -4.97
N VAL A 167 -17.32 2.91 -6.19
CA VAL A 167 -17.69 3.67 -7.40
C VAL A 167 -19.13 4.20 -7.29
N ARG A 168 -20.06 3.37 -6.80
CA ARG A 168 -21.44 3.77 -6.56
C ARG A 168 -21.57 5.08 -5.76
N SER A 169 -20.78 5.21 -4.69
CA SER A 169 -20.86 6.41 -3.83
C SER A 169 -20.45 7.69 -4.55
N VAL A 170 -19.51 7.62 -5.47
CA VAL A 170 -19.06 8.76 -6.27
C VAL A 170 -20.14 9.22 -7.25
N PHE A 171 -20.80 8.28 -7.93
CA PHE A 171 -21.91 8.60 -8.84
C PHE A 171 -23.18 9.03 -8.10
N ALA A 172 -23.46 8.48 -6.91
CA ALA A 172 -24.56 8.92 -6.05
C ALA A 172 -24.33 10.36 -5.55
N GLU A 173 -23.10 10.71 -5.16
CA GLU A 173 -22.73 12.07 -4.76
C GLU A 173 -22.90 13.06 -5.92
N PHE A 174 -22.50 12.66 -7.13
CA PHE A 174 -22.72 13.44 -8.35
C PHE A 174 -24.22 13.75 -8.56
N LEU A 175 -25.09 12.74 -8.50
CA LEU A 175 -26.54 12.93 -8.63
C LEU A 175 -27.11 13.81 -7.52
N THR A 176 -26.69 13.58 -6.28
CA THR A 176 -27.13 14.36 -5.11
C THR A 176 -26.75 15.82 -5.28
N ARG A 177 -25.54 16.11 -5.75
CA ARG A 177 -25.07 17.47 -5.99
C ARG A 177 -25.94 18.18 -7.01
N ILE A 178 -26.20 17.59 -8.16
CA ILE A 178 -27.00 18.18 -9.23
C ILE A 178 -28.45 18.40 -8.81
N LYS A 179 -29.03 17.43 -8.06
CA LYS A 179 -30.46 17.50 -7.68
C LYS A 179 -30.74 18.42 -6.49
N LEU A 180 -29.79 18.52 -5.54
CA LEU A 180 -30.06 19.15 -4.24
C LEU A 180 -29.19 20.38 -3.94
N VAL A 181 -28.04 20.54 -4.61
CA VAL A 181 -27.08 21.60 -4.23
C VAL A 181 -26.91 22.63 -5.36
N ASP A 182 -26.49 22.19 -6.53
CA ASP A 182 -26.16 23.04 -7.66
C ASP A 182 -26.43 22.30 -8.98
N PRO A 183 -27.34 22.79 -9.83
CA PRO A 183 -27.69 22.14 -11.11
C PRO A 183 -26.59 22.24 -12.17
N ASP A 184 -25.42 22.83 -11.86
CA ASP A 184 -24.27 22.87 -12.77
C ASP A 184 -23.65 21.47 -12.92
N VAL A 185 -24.05 20.80 -14.01
CA VAL A 185 -23.58 19.46 -14.33
C VAL A 185 -22.09 19.45 -14.66
N ASP A 186 -21.54 20.51 -15.27
CA ASP A 186 -20.13 20.57 -15.67
C ASP A 186 -19.22 20.69 -14.44
N ALA A 187 -19.59 21.55 -13.49
CA ALA A 187 -18.90 21.66 -12.21
C ALA A 187 -19.00 20.36 -11.40
N ALA A 188 -20.15 19.68 -11.43
CA ALA A 188 -20.34 18.40 -10.75
C ALA A 188 -19.50 17.28 -11.38
N LEU A 189 -19.37 17.21 -12.71
CA LEU A 189 -18.53 16.26 -13.42
C LEU A 189 -17.04 16.49 -13.13
N GLN A 190 -16.57 17.74 -13.14
CA GLN A 190 -15.19 18.08 -12.81
C GLN A 190 -14.82 17.64 -11.39
N ASP A 191 -15.67 17.90 -10.41
CA ASP A 191 -15.48 17.46 -9.03
C ASP A 191 -15.46 15.92 -8.95
N MET A 192 -16.40 15.25 -9.61
CA MET A 192 -16.46 13.79 -9.67
C MET A 192 -15.15 13.18 -10.20
N GLY A 193 -14.54 13.80 -11.23
CA GLY A 193 -13.26 13.36 -11.80
C GLY A 193 -12.08 13.38 -10.82
N THR A 194 -12.17 14.14 -9.73
CA THR A 194 -11.14 14.20 -8.69
C THR A 194 -11.30 13.14 -7.58
N LYS A 195 -12.49 12.53 -7.46
CA LYS A 195 -12.82 11.59 -6.38
C LYS A 195 -12.14 10.23 -6.51
N ILE A 196 -11.87 9.79 -7.74
CA ILE A 196 -11.20 8.52 -8.01
C ILE A 196 -9.84 8.80 -8.65
N ASP A 197 -8.77 8.32 -8.02
CA ASP A 197 -7.41 8.46 -8.56
C ASP A 197 -7.15 7.41 -9.65
N ASN A 198 -7.78 7.62 -10.82
CA ASN A 198 -7.60 6.81 -12.01
C ASN A 198 -7.48 7.72 -13.24
N ALA A 199 -6.43 7.51 -14.04
CA ALA A 199 -6.13 8.35 -15.21
C ALA A 199 -7.21 8.22 -16.28
N VAL A 200 -7.70 6.99 -16.52
CA VAL A 200 -8.74 6.73 -17.53
C VAL A 200 -10.07 7.31 -17.12
N PHE A 201 -10.39 7.29 -15.81
CA PHE A 201 -11.60 7.93 -15.29
C PHE A 201 -11.57 9.45 -15.53
N ARG A 202 -10.44 10.10 -15.25
CA ARG A 202 -10.27 11.53 -15.53
C ARG A 202 -10.37 11.84 -17.02
N GLU A 203 -9.79 10.99 -17.88
CA GLU A 203 -9.90 11.11 -19.33
C GLU A 203 -11.36 10.97 -19.81
N TRP A 204 -12.09 10.00 -19.25
CA TRP A 204 -13.51 9.79 -19.52
C TRP A 204 -14.37 11.00 -19.12
N VAL A 205 -14.16 11.54 -17.91
CA VAL A 205 -14.88 12.76 -17.46
C VAL A 205 -14.59 13.93 -18.38
N ALA A 206 -13.33 14.16 -18.76
CA ALA A 206 -12.96 15.23 -19.68
C ALA A 206 -13.60 15.06 -21.07
N ALA A 207 -13.62 13.83 -21.58
CA ALA A 207 -14.29 13.50 -22.85
C ALA A 207 -15.81 13.72 -22.74
N LEU A 208 -16.42 13.32 -21.64
CA LEU A 208 -17.85 13.52 -21.40
C LEU A 208 -18.24 15.01 -21.37
N LEU A 209 -17.45 15.86 -20.72
CA LEU A 209 -17.61 17.31 -20.75
C LEU A 209 -17.56 17.85 -22.16
N THR A 210 -16.62 17.36 -23.00
CA THR A 210 -16.53 17.75 -24.41
C THR A 210 -17.74 17.27 -25.21
N CYS A 211 -18.20 16.04 -24.98
CA CYS A 211 -19.38 15.47 -25.66
C CYS A 211 -20.69 16.22 -25.34
N ARG A 212 -20.80 16.82 -24.15
CA ARG A 212 -21.96 17.65 -23.79
C ARG A 212 -22.05 18.93 -24.63
N HIS A 213 -20.91 19.47 -25.04
CA HIS A 213 -20.84 20.66 -25.89
C HIS A 213 -20.93 20.31 -27.38
N ASP A 214 -20.38 19.14 -27.76
CA ASP A 214 -20.43 18.62 -29.15
C ASP A 214 -20.86 17.14 -29.16
N ARG A 215 -22.15 16.92 -29.45
CA ARG A 215 -22.75 15.59 -29.49
C ARG A 215 -22.14 14.66 -30.57
N GLY A 216 -21.49 15.22 -31.58
CA GLY A 216 -20.80 14.45 -32.60
C GLY A 216 -19.62 13.63 -32.07
N LEU A 217 -19.06 14.03 -30.92
CA LEU A 217 -17.89 13.40 -30.30
C LEU A 217 -18.23 12.25 -29.35
N LYS A 218 -19.52 11.91 -29.15
CA LYS A 218 -19.93 10.86 -28.18
C LYS A 218 -19.27 9.49 -28.41
N THR A 219 -18.87 9.19 -29.63
CA THR A 219 -18.21 7.93 -29.99
C THR A 219 -16.81 7.77 -29.41
N ILE A 220 -16.16 8.87 -28.95
CA ILE A 220 -14.83 8.80 -28.31
C ILE A 220 -14.88 8.17 -26.91
N LEU A 221 -16.04 8.13 -26.27
CA LEU A 221 -16.18 7.54 -24.93
C LEU A 221 -15.93 6.02 -24.92
N THR A 222 -16.39 5.31 -25.96
CA THR A 222 -16.25 3.85 -26.04
C THR A 222 -14.77 3.39 -26.04
N PRO A 223 -13.86 3.94 -26.87
CA PRO A 223 -12.45 3.55 -26.81
C PRO A 223 -11.75 3.95 -25.51
N ILE A 224 -12.23 5.00 -24.81
CA ILE A 224 -11.69 5.34 -23.49
C ILE A 224 -12.05 4.27 -22.47
N VAL A 225 -13.30 3.79 -22.48
CA VAL A 225 -13.73 2.68 -21.59
C VAL A 225 -12.99 1.40 -21.94
N ALA A 226 -12.77 1.10 -23.22
CA ALA A 226 -12.03 -0.09 -23.67
C ALA A 226 -10.59 -0.13 -23.10
N LYS A 227 -9.95 1.02 -22.87
CA LYS A 227 -8.63 1.06 -22.22
C LYS A 227 -8.62 0.42 -20.82
N LEU A 228 -9.73 0.49 -20.06
CA LEU A 228 -9.82 -0.17 -18.75
C LEU A 228 -9.86 -1.69 -18.90
N SER A 229 -10.58 -2.18 -19.90
CA SER A 229 -10.64 -3.61 -20.23
C SER A 229 -9.27 -4.14 -20.66
N ASP A 230 -8.58 -3.42 -21.55
CA ASP A 230 -7.24 -3.78 -22.00
C ASP A 230 -6.24 -3.81 -20.84
N MET A 231 -6.30 -2.80 -19.97
CA MET A 231 -5.46 -2.77 -18.75
C MET A 231 -5.75 -3.94 -17.81
N ARG A 232 -7.00 -4.36 -17.70
CA ARG A 232 -7.38 -5.52 -16.88
C ARG A 232 -6.81 -6.82 -17.46
N ILE A 233 -6.88 -7.00 -18.77
CA ILE A 233 -6.32 -8.17 -19.46
C ILE A 233 -4.81 -8.22 -19.26
N VAL A 234 -4.10 -7.13 -19.54
CA VAL A 234 -2.64 -7.04 -19.39
C VAL A 234 -2.21 -7.26 -17.94
N ASN A 235 -2.92 -6.67 -16.98
CA ASN A 235 -2.63 -6.90 -15.55
C ASN A 235 -2.91 -8.35 -15.13
N GLY A 236 -3.91 -9.01 -15.71
CA GLY A 236 -4.20 -10.43 -15.49
C GLY A 236 -3.09 -11.34 -16.02
N GLU A 237 -2.59 -11.05 -17.21
CA GLU A 237 -1.46 -11.78 -17.81
C GLU A 237 -0.17 -11.60 -16.99
N LEU A 238 0.13 -10.37 -16.57
CA LEU A 238 1.26 -10.07 -15.69
C LEU A 238 1.15 -10.80 -14.34
N GLU A 239 -0.05 -10.84 -13.75
CA GLU A 239 -0.27 -11.55 -12.49
C GLU A 239 0.01 -13.04 -12.64
N ASN A 240 -0.42 -13.66 -13.76
CA ASN A 240 -0.14 -15.06 -14.05
C ASN A 240 1.36 -15.32 -14.23
N LEU A 241 2.07 -14.42 -14.96
CA LEU A 241 3.51 -14.54 -15.16
C LEU A 241 4.32 -14.39 -13.85
N VAL A 242 3.84 -13.59 -12.92
CA VAL A 242 4.51 -13.33 -11.63
C VAL A 242 4.10 -14.32 -10.56
N PHE A 243 2.99 -15.03 -10.73
CA PHE A 243 2.45 -15.95 -9.72
C PHE A 243 3.40 -17.10 -9.39
N GLU A 244 3.94 -17.77 -10.41
CA GLU A 244 4.87 -18.90 -10.20
C GLU A 244 6.18 -18.46 -9.52
N PRO A 245 6.93 -17.46 -10.01
CA PRO A 245 8.14 -16.98 -9.34
C PRO A 245 7.89 -16.51 -7.90
N ARG A 246 6.73 -15.89 -7.64
CA ARG A 246 6.36 -15.47 -6.30
C ARG A 246 6.10 -16.66 -5.36
N LYS A 247 5.43 -17.69 -5.85
CA LYS A 247 5.19 -18.93 -5.11
C LYS A 247 6.51 -19.64 -4.78
N GLU A 248 7.40 -19.78 -5.77
CA GLU A 248 8.74 -20.35 -5.58
C GLU A 248 9.54 -19.58 -4.55
N PHE A 249 9.55 -18.26 -4.64
CA PHE A 249 10.22 -17.38 -3.68
C PHE A 249 9.73 -17.63 -2.25
N ILE A 250 8.42 -17.68 -2.03
CA ILE A 250 7.83 -17.93 -0.70
C ILE A 250 8.22 -19.32 -0.23
N THR A 251 8.16 -20.33 -1.09
CA THR A 251 8.53 -21.69 -0.75
C THR A 251 10.00 -21.78 -0.34
N MET A 252 10.91 -21.15 -1.09
CA MET A 252 12.33 -21.08 -0.73
C MET A 252 12.57 -20.38 0.60
N GLN A 253 11.87 -19.28 0.88
CA GLN A 253 11.98 -18.60 2.17
C GLN A 253 11.51 -19.49 3.33
N VAL A 254 10.40 -20.18 3.17
CA VAL A 254 9.88 -21.12 4.18
C VAL A 254 10.87 -22.25 4.43
N LEU A 255 11.50 -22.78 3.38
CA LEU A 255 12.53 -23.83 3.50
C LEU A 255 13.78 -23.31 4.23
N VAL A 256 14.27 -22.10 3.90
CA VAL A 256 15.44 -21.51 4.55
C VAL A 256 15.18 -21.26 6.04
N ILE A 257 14.03 -20.68 6.38
CA ILE A 257 13.65 -20.43 7.78
C ILE A 257 13.39 -21.75 8.52
N GLY A 258 12.73 -22.71 7.87
CA GLY A 258 12.42 -24.03 8.41
C GLY A 258 13.66 -24.91 8.63
N ASN A 259 14.77 -24.62 7.94
CA ASN A 259 16.02 -25.34 8.12
C ASN A 259 16.60 -25.16 9.54
N ILE A 260 16.39 -23.99 10.17
CA ILE A 260 16.90 -23.71 11.52
C ILE A 260 16.31 -24.67 12.57
N PRO A 261 14.99 -24.81 12.73
CA PRO A 261 14.39 -25.78 13.65
C PRO A 261 14.68 -27.24 13.23
N LEU A 262 14.82 -27.50 11.93
CA LEU A 262 15.18 -28.82 11.43
C LEU A 262 16.60 -29.22 11.88
N LEU A 263 17.57 -28.32 11.82
CA LEU A 263 18.93 -28.54 12.33
C LEU A 263 18.92 -28.81 13.84
N TYR A 264 18.10 -28.13 14.62
CA TYR A 264 17.94 -28.38 16.05
C TYR A 264 17.51 -29.83 16.33
N TRP A 265 16.65 -30.39 15.49
CA TRP A 265 16.11 -31.74 15.65
C TRP A 265 17.06 -32.84 15.09
N LEU A 266 17.72 -32.55 13.97
CA LEU A 266 18.61 -33.53 13.30
C LEU A 266 20.00 -33.59 13.91
N ASN A 267 20.60 -32.45 14.24
CA ASN A 267 21.98 -32.36 14.72
C ASN A 267 22.19 -31.16 15.64
N GLN A 268 22.17 -31.43 16.94
CA GLN A 268 22.32 -30.36 17.97
C GLN A 268 23.70 -29.71 17.95
N ASP A 269 24.75 -30.45 17.54
CA ASP A 269 26.10 -29.88 17.48
C ASP A 269 26.20 -28.80 16.39
N TRP A 270 25.66 -29.07 15.21
CA TRP A 270 25.62 -28.07 14.14
C TRP A 270 24.75 -26.88 14.46
N TYR A 271 23.61 -27.13 15.10
CA TYR A 271 22.77 -26.05 15.61
C TYR A 271 23.52 -25.20 16.65
N GLY A 272 24.27 -25.83 17.55
CA GLY A 272 25.11 -25.18 18.55
C GLY A 272 26.19 -24.29 17.91
N VAL A 273 26.86 -24.79 16.88
CA VAL A 273 27.85 -24.00 16.12
C VAL A 273 27.18 -22.80 15.45
N LEU A 274 26.01 -22.99 14.82
CA LEU A 274 25.30 -21.93 14.11
C LEU A 274 24.81 -20.82 15.05
N MET A 275 24.31 -21.20 16.24
CA MET A 275 23.69 -20.25 17.19
C MET A 275 24.68 -19.61 18.17
N HIS A 276 25.74 -20.31 18.56
CA HIS A 276 26.61 -19.89 19.65
C HIS A 276 28.01 -19.46 19.22
N THR A 277 28.43 -19.69 17.96
CA THR A 277 29.71 -19.18 17.49
C THR A 277 29.55 -17.80 16.83
N PRO A 278 30.56 -16.88 16.96
CA PRO A 278 30.48 -15.56 16.35
C PRO A 278 30.29 -15.61 14.83
N LEU A 279 30.93 -16.59 14.18
CA LEU A 279 30.83 -16.76 12.73
C LEU A 279 29.44 -17.26 12.30
N GLY A 280 28.84 -18.22 13.04
CA GLY A 280 27.47 -18.70 12.82
C GLY A 280 26.44 -17.59 13.04
N GLN A 281 26.60 -16.79 14.10
CA GLN A 281 25.76 -15.64 14.39
C GLN A 281 25.80 -14.59 13.27
N ALA A 282 27.00 -14.27 12.76
CA ALA A 282 27.14 -13.33 11.64
C ALA A 282 26.49 -13.89 10.36
N LEU A 283 26.66 -15.19 10.08
CA LEU A 283 26.03 -15.86 8.94
C LEU A 283 24.50 -15.78 9.03
N LEU A 284 23.91 -16.07 10.19
CA LEU A 284 22.47 -15.95 10.41
C LEU A 284 21.96 -14.52 10.18
N ALA A 285 22.71 -13.51 10.64
CA ALA A 285 22.36 -12.12 10.40
C ALA A 285 22.39 -11.76 8.91
N VAL A 286 23.39 -12.25 8.16
CA VAL A 286 23.47 -12.05 6.70
C VAL A 286 22.30 -12.73 5.99
N ILE A 287 21.98 -14.00 6.33
CA ILE A 287 20.82 -14.72 5.77
C ILE A 287 19.53 -13.96 6.03
N ALA A 288 19.30 -13.51 7.25
CA ALA A 288 18.12 -12.72 7.59
C ALA A 288 18.05 -11.40 6.81
N ALA A 289 19.19 -10.70 6.64
CA ALA A 289 19.26 -9.48 5.84
C ALA A 289 18.92 -9.76 4.36
N VAL A 290 19.44 -10.83 3.78
CA VAL A 290 19.12 -11.25 2.40
C VAL A 290 17.62 -11.55 2.27
N ILE A 291 17.01 -12.25 3.23
CA ILE A 291 15.57 -12.53 3.25
C ILE A 291 14.75 -11.23 3.22
N PHE A 292 15.07 -10.25 4.06
CA PHE A 292 14.33 -8.99 4.10
C PHE A 292 14.54 -8.15 2.83
N ILE A 293 15.78 -8.08 2.30
CA ILE A 293 16.08 -7.34 1.07
C ILE A 293 15.38 -7.98 -0.14
N SER A 294 15.43 -9.29 -0.26
CA SER A 294 14.77 -10.02 -1.36
C SER A 294 13.25 -9.91 -1.26
N THR A 295 12.67 -9.96 -0.06
CA THR A 295 11.23 -9.72 0.15
C THR A 295 10.83 -8.31 -0.28
N ALA A 296 11.61 -7.29 0.09
CA ALA A 296 11.37 -5.91 -0.35
C ALA A 296 11.44 -5.78 -1.89
N ALA A 297 12.42 -6.45 -2.51
CA ALA A 297 12.57 -6.46 -3.97
C ALA A 297 11.38 -7.14 -4.67
N VAL A 298 10.95 -8.32 -4.18
CA VAL A 298 9.79 -9.04 -4.74
C VAL A 298 8.52 -8.19 -4.62
N ILE A 299 8.24 -7.61 -3.46
CA ILE A 299 7.07 -6.74 -3.26
C ILE A 299 7.08 -5.57 -4.24
N LYS A 300 8.25 -4.99 -4.52
CA LYS A 300 8.39 -3.88 -5.46
C LYS A 300 8.21 -4.31 -6.91
N LEU A 301 8.76 -5.46 -7.30
CA LEU A 301 8.71 -5.95 -8.67
C LEU A 301 7.35 -6.56 -9.05
N THR A 302 6.58 -7.03 -8.06
CA THR A 302 5.24 -7.61 -8.26
C THR A 302 4.11 -6.57 -8.18
N GLN A 303 4.41 -5.27 -8.27
CA GLN A 303 3.39 -4.23 -8.31
C GLN A 303 2.70 -4.19 -9.68
N PRO A 304 1.37 -4.01 -9.73
CA PRO A 304 0.65 -3.81 -10.98
C PRO A 304 1.17 -2.57 -11.71
N ILE A 305 1.23 -2.64 -13.02
CA ILE A 305 1.65 -1.51 -13.86
C ILE A 305 0.49 -0.51 -13.89
N GLU A 306 0.74 0.71 -13.40
CA GLU A 306 -0.15 1.84 -13.60
C GLU A 306 0.21 2.50 -14.94
N TYR A 307 -0.81 2.78 -15.76
CA TYR A 307 -0.63 3.56 -17.00
C TYR A 307 -0.19 4.98 -16.61
N ARG A 308 1.11 5.22 -16.68
CA ARG A 308 1.69 6.54 -16.49
C ARG A 308 2.12 7.06 -17.85
N ARG A 309 1.34 7.99 -18.39
CA ARG A 309 1.78 8.84 -19.48
C ARG A 309 2.64 9.96 -18.97
#